data_468061831f8680a0814f70b1f51b50b5
#
_entry.id   468061831f8680a0814f70b1f51b50b5
#
_cell.length_a   1.000
_cell.length_b   1.000
_cell.length_c   1.000
_cell.angle_alpha   90.00
_cell.angle_beta   90.00
_cell.angle_gamma   90.00
#
_symmetry.space_group_name_H-M   'P 1'
#
loop_
_entity.id
_entity.type
_entity.pdbx_description
1 polymer ?
#
loop_
_entity_poly.entity_id
_entity_poly.type
_entity_poly.pdbx_seq_one_letter_code
_entity_poly.pdbx_strand_id
1 'polypeptide(L)'
;YASRLTEPATILVADFGGGTTDFSIVRVAEPCAPRRCVPLASSGIGIAGDRFDYRIVDRLVLPLLGKGSHYRSFDKILEIPGGYFADFGDWSRLAMMRNRRTLDEIRRLQRDAGRPELIGRMIALIEHEQGFPLYDAVGKLKRALSGSEHAEFHFAGGGIEIGADVRRAD
;
A
#
# COMPACT_ATOMS: atom_id res chain seq x y z
N TYR A 1 -15.97 3.38 24.70
CA TYR A 1 -15.03 3.01 25.80
C TYR A 1 -15.28 3.85 27.06
N ALA A 2 -15.42 5.16 26.94
CA ALA A 2 -15.68 6.06 28.05
C ALA A 2 -16.98 5.72 28.85
N SER A 3 -17.96 5.10 28.19
CA SER A 3 -19.22 4.63 28.83
C SER A 3 -19.05 3.40 29.72
N ARG A 4 -17.92 2.73 29.68
CA ARG A 4 -17.60 1.54 30.49
C ARG A 4 -16.71 1.87 31.70
N LEU A 5 -16.23 3.10 31.80
CA LEU A 5 -15.43 3.53 32.94
C LEU A 5 -16.34 3.87 34.11
N THR A 6 -16.10 3.28 35.25
CA THR A 6 -16.81 3.48 36.51
C THR A 6 -16.17 4.55 37.39
N GLU A 7 -14.91 4.90 37.12
CA GLU A 7 -14.13 5.87 37.88
C GLU A 7 -13.41 6.85 36.94
N PRO A 8 -13.05 8.05 37.43
CA PRO A 8 -12.21 8.98 36.66
C PRO A 8 -10.88 8.36 36.27
N ALA A 9 -10.49 8.49 35.03
CA ALA A 9 -9.26 7.89 34.49
C ALA A 9 -8.59 8.77 33.44
N THR A 10 -7.28 8.61 33.31
CA THR A 10 -6.54 9.11 32.15
C THR A 10 -6.25 7.92 31.24
N ILE A 11 -6.71 8.00 29.99
CA ILE A 11 -6.61 6.91 29.02
C ILE A 11 -5.76 7.35 27.82
N LEU A 12 -5.01 6.41 27.26
CA LEU A 12 -4.39 6.55 25.96
C LEU A 12 -5.32 5.90 24.92
N VAL A 13 -5.70 6.67 23.92
CA VAL A 13 -6.41 6.21 22.75
C VAL A 13 -5.40 6.10 21.61
N ALA A 14 -5.30 4.94 21.01
CA ALA A 14 -4.49 4.71 19.81
C ALA A 14 -5.44 4.35 18.67
N ASP A 15 -5.42 5.15 17.61
CA ASP A 15 -6.19 4.95 16.39
C ASP A 15 -5.23 4.59 15.25
N PHE A 16 -5.38 3.37 14.73
CA PHE A 16 -4.59 2.85 13.61
C PHE A 16 -5.47 2.84 12.37
N GLY A 17 -5.38 3.92 11.57
CA GLY A 17 -6.11 4.06 10.32
C GLY A 17 -5.43 3.38 9.12
N GLY A 18 -5.85 3.76 7.92
CA GLY A 18 -5.18 3.39 6.66
C GLY A 18 -3.90 4.22 6.47
N GLY A 19 -4.01 5.54 6.47
CA GLY A 19 -2.91 6.47 6.19
C GLY A 19 -2.19 7.00 7.42
N THR A 20 -2.85 7.11 8.58
CA THR A 20 -2.31 7.69 9.81
C THR A 20 -2.48 6.78 11.02
N THR A 21 -1.57 6.94 11.96
CA THR A 21 -1.68 6.38 13.32
C THR A 21 -1.70 7.55 14.29
N ASP A 22 -2.78 7.69 15.04
CA ASP A 22 -3.02 8.81 15.94
C ASP A 22 -3.10 8.34 17.40
N PHE A 23 -2.43 9.06 18.27
CA PHE A 23 -2.42 8.83 19.70
C PHE A 23 -3.01 10.03 20.41
N SER A 24 -3.93 9.81 21.35
CA SER A 24 -4.53 10.86 22.16
C SER A 24 -4.55 10.45 23.63
N ILE A 25 -4.08 11.34 24.50
CA ILE A 25 -4.23 11.20 25.93
C ILE A 25 -5.46 12.00 26.35
N VAL A 26 -6.41 11.32 26.95
CA VAL A 26 -7.71 11.90 27.32
C VAL A 26 -7.96 11.65 28.80
N ARG A 27 -8.29 12.70 29.54
CA ARG A 27 -8.80 12.58 30.91
C ARG A 27 -10.31 12.44 30.86
N VAL A 28 -10.80 11.34 31.40
CA VAL A 28 -12.23 11.10 31.62
C VAL A 28 -12.55 11.50 33.06
N ALA A 29 -13.33 12.56 33.22
CA ALA A 29 -13.84 13.00 34.50
C ALA A 29 -15.07 12.14 34.88
N GLU A 30 -15.74 12.45 35.99
CA GLU A 30 -16.82 11.63 36.60
C GLU A 30 -17.86 11.02 35.64
N PRO A 31 -18.32 9.79 35.91
CA PRO A 31 -19.16 8.99 35.01
C PRO A 31 -20.54 9.54 34.61
N CYS A 32 -21.01 10.62 35.17
CA CYS A 32 -22.38 11.15 34.96
C CYS A 32 -22.52 12.56 34.37
N ALA A 33 -21.41 13.27 34.03
CA ALA A 33 -21.48 14.63 33.49
C ALA A 33 -21.51 14.68 31.92
N PRO A 34 -22.21 15.62 31.29
CA PRO A 34 -22.41 15.65 29.84
C PRO A 34 -21.16 16.01 28.99
N ARG A 35 -20.06 16.45 29.59
CA ARG A 35 -18.77 16.71 28.92
C ARG A 35 -17.62 16.16 29.72
N ARG A 36 -17.29 14.90 29.46
CA ARG A 36 -16.42 14.11 30.31
C ARG A 36 -15.02 13.88 29.84
N CYS A 37 -14.76 14.10 28.60
CA CYS A 37 -13.46 13.81 28.01
C CYS A 37 -12.73 15.11 27.75
N VAL A 38 -11.63 15.33 28.45
CA VAL A 38 -10.76 16.48 28.24
C VAL A 38 -9.51 15.95 27.53
N PRO A 39 -9.24 16.35 26.27
CA PRO A 39 -8.00 16.00 25.62
C PRO A 39 -6.84 16.70 26.32
N LEU A 40 -5.80 15.95 26.67
CA LEU A 40 -4.59 16.46 27.32
C LEU A 40 -3.46 16.64 26.33
N ALA A 41 -3.30 15.69 25.40
CA ALA A 41 -2.30 15.74 24.34
C ALA A 41 -2.73 14.85 23.18
N SER A 42 -2.26 15.18 21.97
CA SER A 42 -2.39 14.34 20.79
C SER A 42 -1.12 14.40 19.96
N SER A 43 -0.81 13.30 19.29
CA SER A 43 0.29 13.19 18.33
C SER A 43 -0.07 12.15 17.30
N GLY A 44 0.33 12.36 16.04
CA GLY A 44 0.06 11.44 14.94
C GLY A 44 1.26 11.29 14.03
N ILE A 45 1.33 10.16 13.34
CA ILE A 45 2.31 9.88 12.30
C ILE A 45 1.63 9.42 11.02
N GLY A 46 2.16 9.78 9.86
CA GLY A 46 1.69 9.37 8.54
C GLY A 46 2.16 7.96 8.15
N ILE A 47 2.08 7.01 9.08
CA ILE A 47 2.45 5.60 8.87
C ILE A 47 1.34 4.74 9.46
N ALA A 48 0.65 3.97 8.62
CA ALA A 48 -0.41 3.07 9.04
C ALA A 48 -0.63 1.93 8.02
N GLY A 49 -1.84 1.41 7.93
CA GLY A 49 -2.19 0.23 7.14
C GLY A 49 -1.72 0.27 5.68
N ASP A 50 -1.83 1.42 5.01
CA ASP A 50 -1.44 1.58 3.60
C ASP A 50 0.07 1.37 3.36
N ARG A 51 0.89 1.64 4.38
CA ARG A 51 2.35 1.37 4.29
C ARG A 51 2.66 -0.12 4.30
N PHE A 52 1.88 -0.92 5.03
CA PHE A 52 1.99 -2.38 4.99
C PHE A 52 1.54 -2.90 3.63
N ASP A 53 0.41 -2.39 3.12
CA ASP A 53 -0.09 -2.76 1.80
C ASP A 53 0.93 -2.45 0.71
N TYR A 54 1.52 -1.25 0.74
CA TYR A 54 2.59 -0.88 -0.19
C TYR A 54 3.81 -1.78 -0.07
N ARG A 55 4.22 -2.19 1.14
CA ARG A 55 5.34 -3.11 1.31
C ARG A 55 5.11 -4.46 0.65
N ILE A 56 3.89 -4.97 0.72
CA ILE A 56 3.49 -6.20 0.04
C ILE A 56 3.57 -6.00 -1.48
N VAL A 57 3.00 -4.92 -2.00
CA VAL A 57 3.09 -4.57 -3.43
C VAL A 57 4.54 -4.43 -3.86
N ASP A 58 5.34 -3.72 -3.09
CA ASP A 58 6.76 -3.44 -3.39
C ASP A 58 7.59 -4.73 -3.50
N ARG A 59 7.36 -5.68 -2.63
CA ARG A 59 8.14 -6.92 -2.59
C ARG A 59 7.64 -8.01 -3.54
N LEU A 60 6.33 -8.16 -3.68
CA LEU A 60 5.74 -9.26 -4.42
C LEU A 60 5.38 -8.89 -5.87
N VAL A 61 4.97 -7.65 -6.10
CA VAL A 61 4.38 -7.24 -7.37
C VAL A 61 5.35 -6.42 -8.22
N LEU A 62 5.94 -5.36 -7.66
CA LEU A 62 6.75 -4.43 -8.44
C LEU A 62 7.97 -5.06 -9.16
N PRO A 63 8.66 -6.08 -8.61
CA PRO A 63 9.71 -6.78 -9.34
C PRO A 63 9.19 -7.47 -10.61
N LEU A 64 7.95 -7.97 -10.60
CA LEU A 64 7.29 -8.60 -11.74
C LEU A 64 6.77 -7.58 -12.77
N LEU A 65 6.76 -6.30 -12.41
CA LEU A 65 6.42 -5.16 -13.26
C LEU A 65 7.65 -4.36 -13.71
N GLY A 66 8.86 -4.85 -13.40
CA GLY A 66 10.13 -4.29 -13.88
C GLY A 66 10.92 -3.47 -12.88
N LYS A 67 10.50 -3.34 -11.62
CA LYS A 67 11.31 -2.69 -10.58
C LYS A 67 12.63 -3.46 -10.39
N GLY A 68 13.75 -2.71 -10.35
CA GLY A 68 15.10 -3.29 -10.27
C GLY A 68 15.62 -3.85 -11.59
N SER A 69 14.87 -3.79 -12.69
CA SER A 69 15.37 -4.11 -14.03
C SER A 69 16.00 -2.90 -14.71
N HIS A 70 16.60 -3.10 -15.87
CA HIS A 70 17.40 -2.09 -16.55
C HIS A 70 16.83 -1.77 -17.93
N TYR A 71 17.16 -0.59 -18.45
CA TYR A 71 16.87 -0.16 -19.81
C TYR A 71 18.12 0.47 -20.44
N ARG A 72 18.14 0.49 -21.76
CA ARG A 72 19.22 1.13 -22.52
C ARG A 72 18.85 2.58 -22.82
N SER A 73 19.75 3.50 -22.46
CA SER A 73 19.64 4.90 -22.82
C SER A 73 20.92 5.31 -23.51
N PHE A 74 20.88 5.51 -24.85
CA PHE A 74 22.06 5.68 -25.67
C PHE A 74 23.06 4.50 -25.46
N ASP A 75 24.28 4.78 -25.07
CA ASP A 75 25.31 3.77 -24.81
C ASP A 75 25.39 3.29 -23.37
N LYS A 76 24.40 3.67 -22.53
CA LYS A 76 24.38 3.33 -21.10
C LYS A 76 23.25 2.36 -20.78
N ILE A 77 23.54 1.46 -19.86
CA ILE A 77 22.52 0.60 -19.20
C ILE A 77 22.23 1.23 -17.86
N LEU A 78 20.98 1.61 -17.64
CA LEU A 78 20.50 2.29 -16.43
C LEU A 78 19.39 1.46 -15.79
N GLU A 79 19.29 1.51 -14.46
CA GLU A 79 18.12 0.95 -13.75
C GLU A 79 16.87 1.78 -14.05
N ILE A 80 15.73 1.11 -14.18
CA ILE A 80 14.45 1.78 -14.39
C ILE A 80 14.16 2.69 -13.20
N PRO A 81 13.90 4.00 -13.44
CA PRO A 81 13.71 4.95 -12.36
C PRO A 81 12.58 4.57 -11.42
N GLY A 82 12.85 4.62 -10.10
CA GLY A 82 11.87 4.30 -9.06
C GLY A 82 10.59 5.14 -9.10
N GLY A 83 10.64 6.33 -9.75
CA GLY A 83 9.48 7.18 -9.94
C GLY A 83 8.32 6.53 -10.68
N TYR A 84 8.58 5.60 -11.61
CA TYR A 84 7.53 4.85 -12.31
C TYR A 84 6.72 3.93 -11.39
N PHE A 85 7.28 3.57 -10.24
CA PHE A 85 6.66 2.68 -9.26
C PHE A 85 6.09 3.42 -8.05
N ALA A 86 6.31 4.73 -7.93
CA ALA A 86 5.88 5.52 -6.78
C ALA A 86 4.35 5.58 -6.63
N ASP A 87 3.64 5.61 -7.77
CA ASP A 87 2.17 5.69 -7.78
C ASP A 87 1.50 4.36 -7.44
N PHE A 88 2.26 3.26 -7.39
CA PHE A 88 1.78 1.99 -6.83
C PHE A 88 1.68 2.01 -5.30
N GLY A 89 2.02 3.10 -4.63
CA GLY A 89 1.80 3.28 -3.20
C GLY A 89 0.34 3.45 -2.79
N ASP A 90 -0.54 3.72 -3.76
CA ASP A 90 -1.97 3.96 -3.56
C ASP A 90 -2.74 3.59 -4.82
N TRP A 91 -3.79 2.79 -4.70
CA TRP A 91 -4.61 2.37 -5.84
C TRP A 91 -5.27 3.55 -6.58
N SER A 92 -5.57 4.64 -5.89
CA SER A 92 -6.16 5.84 -6.50
C SER A 92 -5.15 6.57 -7.38
N ARG A 93 -3.88 6.64 -6.97
CA ARG A 93 -2.77 7.17 -7.78
C ARG A 93 -2.52 6.29 -9.00
N LEU A 94 -2.57 4.98 -8.81
CA LEU A 94 -2.42 4.03 -9.90
C LEU A 94 -3.50 4.23 -10.97
N ALA A 95 -4.75 4.53 -10.58
CA ALA A 95 -5.81 4.88 -11.51
C ALA A 95 -5.50 6.16 -12.32
N MET A 96 -4.81 7.14 -11.72
CA MET A 96 -4.39 8.38 -12.41
C MET A 96 -3.29 8.14 -13.46
N MET A 97 -2.53 7.05 -13.37
CA MET A 97 -1.53 6.68 -14.39
C MET A 97 -2.17 6.32 -15.74
N ARG A 98 -3.48 6.01 -15.78
CA ARG A 98 -4.22 5.71 -17.00
C ARG A 98 -4.50 6.96 -17.84
N ASN A 99 -3.48 7.75 -18.09
CA ASN A 99 -3.53 8.86 -19.03
C ASN A 99 -2.57 8.60 -20.20
N ARG A 100 -2.90 9.17 -21.37
CA ARG A 100 -2.16 8.94 -22.61
C ARG A 100 -0.67 9.26 -22.47
N ARG A 101 -0.36 10.36 -21.81
CA ARG A 101 1.05 10.80 -21.67
C ARG A 101 1.87 9.79 -20.88
N THR A 102 1.39 9.39 -19.70
CA THR A 102 2.08 8.40 -18.84
C THR A 102 2.22 7.05 -19.55
N LEU A 103 1.15 6.57 -20.19
CA LEU A 103 1.21 5.31 -20.93
C LEU A 103 2.19 5.37 -22.12
N ASP A 104 2.24 6.49 -22.86
CA ASP A 104 3.19 6.64 -23.95
C ASP A 104 4.65 6.72 -23.45
N GLU A 105 4.89 7.34 -22.28
CA GLU A 105 6.21 7.33 -21.62
C GLU A 105 6.63 5.91 -21.21
N ILE A 106 5.74 5.13 -20.59
CA ILE A 106 6.01 3.76 -20.17
C ILE A 106 6.22 2.84 -21.40
N ARG A 107 5.44 3.04 -22.47
CA ARG A 107 5.65 2.29 -23.72
C ARG A 107 6.99 2.60 -24.40
N ARG A 108 7.50 3.85 -24.28
CA ARG A 108 8.85 4.18 -24.73
C ARG A 108 9.89 3.43 -23.91
N LEU A 109 9.74 3.49 -22.57
CA LEU A 109 10.60 2.74 -21.67
C LEU A 109 10.59 1.23 -21.98
N GLN A 110 9.44 0.66 -22.29
CA GLN A 110 9.30 -0.76 -22.66
C GLN A 110 10.19 -1.13 -23.86
N ARG A 111 10.26 -0.27 -24.91
CA ARG A 111 11.08 -0.54 -26.10
C ARG A 111 12.57 -0.63 -25.81
N ASP A 112 13.02 0.15 -24.83
CA ASP A 112 14.43 0.26 -24.45
C ASP A 112 14.79 -0.64 -23.26
N ALA A 113 13.78 -1.32 -22.65
CA ALA A 113 13.96 -2.17 -21.49
C ALA A 113 14.67 -3.48 -21.84
N GLY A 114 15.55 -3.92 -20.94
CA GLY A 114 16.20 -5.24 -21.04
C GLY A 114 15.23 -6.41 -20.83
N ARG A 115 14.09 -6.13 -20.17
CA ARG A 115 13.00 -7.08 -19.93
C ARG A 115 11.64 -6.45 -20.28
N PRO A 116 11.34 -6.26 -21.57
CA PRO A 116 10.16 -5.54 -22.03
C PRO A 116 8.84 -6.21 -21.63
N GLU A 117 8.85 -7.52 -21.39
CA GLU A 117 7.69 -8.28 -20.91
C GLU A 117 7.20 -7.82 -19.53
N LEU A 118 8.12 -7.41 -18.63
CA LEU A 118 7.75 -6.92 -17.30
C LEU A 118 7.08 -5.55 -17.39
N ILE A 119 7.60 -4.67 -18.23
CA ILE A 119 7.00 -3.35 -18.46
C ILE A 119 5.65 -3.50 -19.19
N GLY A 120 5.51 -4.48 -20.08
CA GLY A 120 4.23 -4.85 -20.70
C GLY A 120 3.16 -5.23 -19.67
N ARG A 121 3.55 -5.98 -18.63
CA ARG A 121 2.64 -6.30 -17.51
C ARG A 121 2.22 -5.04 -16.75
N MET A 122 3.15 -4.12 -16.49
CA MET A 122 2.82 -2.83 -15.84
C MET A 122 1.80 -2.05 -16.66
N ILE A 123 2.00 -1.95 -17.98
CA ILE A 123 1.06 -1.29 -18.89
C ILE A 123 -0.32 -1.95 -18.82
N ALA A 124 -0.38 -3.28 -18.93
CA ALA A 124 -1.63 -4.03 -18.88
C ALA A 124 -2.38 -3.82 -17.56
N LEU A 125 -1.68 -3.79 -16.42
CA LEU A 125 -2.27 -3.54 -15.11
C LEU A 125 -2.91 -2.15 -15.05
N ILE A 126 -2.26 -1.13 -15.61
CA ILE A 126 -2.78 0.25 -15.65
C ILE A 126 -3.94 0.36 -16.64
N GLU A 127 -3.82 -0.16 -17.86
CA GLU A 127 -4.83 -0.06 -18.91
C GLU A 127 -6.14 -0.77 -18.55
N HIS A 128 -6.04 -1.92 -17.90
CA HIS A 128 -7.19 -2.71 -17.45
C HIS A 128 -7.70 -2.33 -16.05
N GLU A 129 -7.23 -1.20 -15.49
CA GLU A 129 -7.69 -0.67 -14.20
C GLU A 129 -7.59 -1.69 -13.04
N GLN A 130 -6.53 -2.48 -13.02
CA GLN A 130 -6.35 -3.55 -12.05
C GLN A 130 -5.83 -3.07 -10.67
N GLY A 131 -5.79 -1.76 -10.44
CA GLY A 131 -5.34 -1.19 -9.16
C GLY A 131 -6.18 -1.65 -7.98
N PHE A 132 -7.50 -1.47 -8.06
CA PHE A 132 -8.40 -1.88 -6.96
C PHE A 132 -8.39 -3.40 -6.75
N PRO A 133 -8.53 -4.28 -7.76
CA PRO A 133 -8.40 -5.73 -7.59
C PRO A 133 -7.07 -6.16 -6.96
N LEU A 134 -5.97 -5.53 -7.35
CA LEU A 134 -4.65 -5.79 -6.77
C LEU A 134 -4.62 -5.48 -5.27
N TYR A 135 -5.10 -4.29 -4.88
CA TYR A 135 -5.12 -3.89 -3.47
C TYR A 135 -6.11 -4.69 -2.64
N ASP A 136 -7.21 -5.19 -3.22
CA ASP A 136 -8.10 -6.13 -2.54
C ASP A 136 -7.38 -7.47 -2.25
N ALA A 137 -6.62 -7.99 -3.21
CA ALA A 137 -5.79 -9.18 -3.00
C ALA A 137 -4.73 -8.97 -1.91
N VAL A 138 -4.06 -7.81 -1.90
CA VAL A 138 -3.11 -7.41 -0.84
C VAL A 138 -3.79 -7.35 0.52
N GLY A 139 -4.97 -6.73 0.59
CA GLY A 139 -5.76 -6.66 1.83
C GLY A 139 -6.21 -8.04 2.34
N LYS A 140 -6.52 -8.97 1.44
CA LYS A 140 -6.83 -10.36 1.79
C LYS A 140 -5.62 -11.07 2.38
N LEU A 141 -4.45 -10.94 1.74
CA LEU A 141 -3.19 -11.50 2.26
C LEU A 141 -2.86 -10.92 3.64
N LYS A 142 -2.92 -9.60 3.82
CA LYS A 142 -2.67 -8.94 5.10
C LYS A 142 -3.56 -9.45 6.22
N ARG A 143 -4.87 -9.64 5.94
CA ARG A 143 -5.81 -10.21 6.90
C ARG A 143 -5.48 -11.67 7.24
N ALA A 144 -5.15 -12.48 6.24
CA ALA A 144 -4.77 -13.88 6.46
C ALA A 144 -3.52 -13.99 7.34
N LEU A 145 -2.49 -13.18 7.07
CA LEU A 145 -1.26 -13.14 7.85
C LEU A 145 -1.47 -12.58 9.27
N SER A 146 -2.56 -11.88 9.55
CA SER A 146 -2.87 -11.47 10.93
C SER A 146 -3.27 -12.66 11.82
N GLY A 147 -3.83 -13.72 11.24
CA GLY A 147 -4.24 -14.94 11.95
C GLY A 147 -3.33 -16.16 11.73
N SER A 148 -2.39 -16.09 10.77
CA SER A 148 -1.51 -17.20 10.40
C SER A 148 -0.07 -16.73 10.23
N GLU A 149 0.90 -17.62 10.37
CA GLU A 149 2.30 -17.34 10.05
C GLU A 149 2.59 -17.44 8.55
N HIS A 150 1.72 -18.12 7.80
CA HIS A 150 1.84 -18.33 6.36
C HIS A 150 0.50 -18.04 5.69
N ALA A 151 0.54 -17.44 4.50
CA ALA A 151 -0.62 -17.28 3.64
C ALA A 151 -0.19 -17.21 2.18
N GLU A 152 -1.07 -17.65 1.30
CA GLU A 152 -0.87 -17.57 -0.15
C GLU A 152 -1.35 -16.21 -0.65
N PHE A 153 -0.50 -15.53 -1.41
CA PHE A 153 -0.88 -14.37 -2.22
C PHE A 153 -1.30 -14.87 -3.60
N HIS A 154 -2.47 -14.48 -4.03
CA HIS A 154 -2.94 -14.73 -5.39
C HIS A 154 -3.60 -13.49 -5.95
N PHE A 155 -3.12 -13.06 -7.12
CA PHE A 155 -3.72 -12.00 -7.92
C PHE A 155 -3.78 -12.45 -9.38
N ALA A 156 -4.96 -12.35 -9.98
CA ALA A 156 -5.18 -12.58 -11.40
C ALA A 156 -6.02 -11.45 -11.99
N GLY A 157 -5.49 -10.74 -12.99
CA GLY A 157 -6.17 -9.61 -13.64
C GLY A 157 -5.34 -8.98 -14.74
N GLY A 158 -6.02 -8.44 -15.77
CA GLY A 158 -5.35 -7.77 -16.88
C GLY A 158 -4.36 -8.63 -17.67
N GLY A 159 -4.54 -9.96 -17.69
CA GLY A 159 -3.59 -10.89 -18.30
C GLY A 159 -2.35 -11.16 -17.46
N ILE A 160 -2.34 -10.77 -16.19
CA ILE A 160 -1.27 -11.01 -15.23
C ILE A 160 -1.78 -11.98 -14.19
N GLU A 161 -0.97 -12.98 -13.85
CA GLU A 161 -1.20 -13.88 -12.74
C GLU A 161 0.04 -13.88 -11.85
N ILE A 162 -0.17 -13.68 -10.55
CA ILE A 162 0.87 -13.66 -9.52
C ILE A 162 0.44 -14.56 -8.38
N GLY A 163 1.24 -15.59 -8.08
CA GLY A 163 1.08 -16.46 -6.92
C GLY A 163 2.37 -16.46 -6.10
N ALA A 164 2.26 -16.42 -4.79
CA ALA A 164 3.40 -16.51 -3.88
C ALA A 164 2.98 -17.02 -2.50
N ASP A 165 3.76 -17.91 -1.91
CA ASP A 165 3.67 -18.23 -0.49
C ASP A 165 4.41 -17.17 0.31
N VAL A 166 3.73 -16.55 1.27
CA VAL A 166 4.24 -15.42 2.05
C VAL A 166 4.23 -15.79 3.52
N ARG A 167 5.33 -15.48 4.21
CA ARG A 167 5.42 -15.59 5.68
C ARG A 167 5.20 -14.23 6.32
N ARG A 168 4.63 -14.24 7.51
CA ARG A 168 4.43 -12.99 8.30
C ARG A 168 5.74 -12.23 8.55
N ALA A 169 6.87 -12.93 8.61
CA ALA A 169 8.18 -12.36 8.86
C ALA A 169 8.85 -11.75 7.61
N ASP A 170 8.33 -12.02 6.40
CA ASP A 170 8.84 -11.48 5.13
C ASP A 170 8.41 -10.02 4.93
#